data_96be69589f1b71a9a671c40c6180a43e
#
_entry.id   96be69589f1b71a9a671c40c6180a43e
#
_cell.length_a   1.000
_cell.length_b   1.000
_cell.length_c   1.000
_cell.angle_alpha   90.00
_cell.angle_beta   90.00
_cell.angle_gamma   90.00
#
_symmetry.space_group_name_H-M   'P 1'
#
loop_
_entity.id
_entity.type
_entity.pdbx_description
1 polymer ?
#
loop_
_entity_poly.entity_id
_entity_poly.type
_entity_poly.pdbx_seq_one_letter_code
_entity_poly.pdbx_strand_id
1 'polypeptide(L)'
;MRIAPGQGLVGWILRSRKPLLVPEFDGEHSNLDYYREGGEAVVRSFIGCPLPTGGALCADTSRNHPFTEKDHHILQMCADMIDSIRRRKGAEAIVSEIPGYYLQLGIIEDLRFRFRQWQVYIKNFLLAVAEATGFDYCSFASVNVPGESYCIESENRPRLVQSNEPFFQSMANGLAGWVFRNGQPVVQTGEDGRVPTLFGNSENLPEFSAVICMPVMVNKSTRGVICLGHSQPHAVDETMRTFLRQAVGHLSLYLENLYLRVRMRELMTKAQVYRDGPRLHDPDASPYQPPHTEQED
;
A
#
# COMPACT_ATOMS: atom_id res chain seq x y z
N MET A 1 -32.05 1.08 24.21
CA MET A 1 -32.37 0.43 25.50
C MET A 1 -31.07 -0.17 26.04
N ARG A 2 -30.81 -0.10 27.37
CA ARG A 2 -29.63 -0.70 27.99
C ARG A 2 -30.10 -1.77 28.95
N ILE A 3 -29.66 -3.00 28.77
CA ILE A 3 -29.97 -4.13 29.65
C ILE A 3 -28.80 -4.33 30.61
N ALA A 4 -29.08 -4.35 31.90
CA ALA A 4 -28.05 -4.56 32.91
C ALA A 4 -27.65 -6.04 33.00
N PRO A 5 -26.37 -6.38 33.28
CA PRO A 5 -25.96 -7.76 33.54
C PRO A 5 -26.72 -8.36 34.71
N GLY A 6 -27.39 -9.49 34.49
CA GLY A 6 -28.24 -10.17 35.47
C GLY A 6 -29.72 -9.85 35.39
N GLN A 7 -30.14 -8.94 34.52
CA GLN A 7 -31.54 -8.59 34.32
C GLN A 7 -32.12 -9.44 33.17
N GLY A 8 -33.10 -10.26 33.43
CA GLY A 8 -33.75 -11.17 32.50
C GLY A 8 -32.82 -12.19 31.86
N LEU A 9 -33.27 -12.87 30.79
CA LEU A 9 -32.48 -13.90 30.11
C LEU A 9 -31.25 -13.31 29.39
N VAL A 10 -31.39 -12.15 28.76
CA VAL A 10 -30.28 -11.48 28.12
C VAL A 10 -29.22 -11.02 29.11
N GLY A 11 -29.66 -10.44 30.25
CA GLY A 11 -28.77 -10.05 31.34
C GLY A 11 -28.08 -11.25 31.99
N TRP A 12 -28.74 -12.41 32.03
CA TRP A 12 -28.12 -13.65 32.48
C TRP A 12 -27.00 -14.10 31.57
N ILE A 13 -27.20 -14.07 30.21
CA ILE A 13 -26.16 -14.38 29.22
C ILE A 13 -24.95 -13.43 29.38
N LEU A 14 -25.23 -12.13 29.55
CA LEU A 14 -24.17 -11.11 29.73
C LEU A 14 -23.34 -11.35 30.98
N ARG A 15 -23.99 -11.79 32.08
CA ARG A 15 -23.35 -12.05 33.37
C ARG A 15 -22.62 -13.39 33.40
N SER A 16 -23.29 -14.47 32.95
CA SER A 16 -22.76 -15.84 33.01
C SER A 16 -21.71 -16.12 31.91
N ARG A 17 -21.77 -15.34 30.82
CA ARG A 17 -21.01 -15.57 29.61
C ARG A 17 -21.19 -16.99 29.04
N LYS A 18 -22.35 -17.55 29.22
CA LYS A 18 -22.73 -18.86 28.69
C LYS A 18 -23.88 -18.71 27.73
N PRO A 19 -23.90 -19.53 26.66
CA PRO A 19 -25.05 -19.58 25.77
C PRO A 19 -26.28 -20.13 26.47
N LEU A 20 -27.46 -19.75 25.99
CA LEU A 20 -28.74 -20.15 26.57
C LEU A 20 -29.68 -20.57 25.43
N LEU A 21 -30.30 -21.75 25.58
CA LEU A 21 -31.37 -22.25 24.74
C LEU A 21 -32.60 -22.49 25.64
N VAL A 22 -33.71 -21.85 25.28
CA VAL A 22 -35.01 -22.01 25.93
C VAL A 22 -36.01 -22.49 24.87
N PRO A 23 -36.21 -23.81 24.75
CA PRO A 23 -37.11 -24.38 23.74
C PRO A 23 -38.58 -24.00 23.93
N GLU A 24 -39.00 -23.89 25.17
CA GLU A 24 -40.36 -23.44 25.57
C GLU A 24 -40.22 -22.21 26.48
N PHE A 25 -40.59 -21.06 25.92
CA PHE A 25 -40.51 -19.79 26.62
C PHE A 25 -41.82 -19.56 27.41
N ASP A 26 -41.68 -19.40 28.73
CA ASP A 26 -42.74 -19.02 29.63
C ASP A 26 -42.61 -17.54 30.02
N GLY A 27 -43.50 -16.71 29.48
CA GLY A 27 -43.51 -15.27 29.70
C GLY A 27 -43.90 -14.87 31.13
N GLU A 28 -44.46 -15.79 31.97
CA GLU A 28 -44.76 -15.50 33.36
C GLU A 28 -43.54 -15.60 34.27
N HIS A 29 -42.57 -16.46 33.91
CA HIS A 29 -41.37 -16.72 34.73
C HIS A 29 -40.06 -16.26 34.07
N SER A 30 -40.12 -15.83 32.80
CA SER A 30 -38.97 -15.43 32.00
C SER A 30 -39.18 -14.05 31.37
N ASN A 31 -38.17 -13.16 31.48
CA ASN A 31 -38.22 -11.80 30.95
C ASN A 31 -37.07 -11.59 29.97
N LEU A 32 -37.37 -11.06 28.78
CA LEU A 32 -36.38 -10.73 27.73
C LEU A 32 -35.87 -9.30 27.85
N ASP A 33 -36.59 -8.41 28.50
CA ASP A 33 -36.26 -7.01 28.79
C ASP A 33 -36.03 -6.09 27.59
N TYR A 34 -36.17 -6.57 26.36
CA TYR A 34 -36.03 -5.75 25.14
C TYR A 34 -37.37 -5.52 24.41
N TYR A 35 -38.44 -6.17 24.86
CA TYR A 35 -39.79 -5.89 24.39
C TYR A 35 -40.46 -4.76 25.18
N ARG A 36 -41.37 -4.05 24.52
CA ARG A 36 -42.29 -3.17 25.24
C ARG A 36 -43.40 -4.01 25.94
N GLU A 37 -44.06 -3.44 26.89
CA GLU A 37 -45.12 -4.13 27.67
C GLU A 37 -46.06 -4.94 26.76
N GLY A 38 -46.20 -6.23 27.07
CA GLY A 38 -47.04 -7.19 26.35
C GLY A 38 -46.42 -7.84 25.09
N GLY A 39 -45.26 -7.36 24.60
CA GLY A 39 -44.64 -7.93 23.40
C GLY A 39 -44.04 -9.34 23.59
N GLU A 40 -43.72 -9.71 24.82
CA GLU A 40 -43.15 -11.03 25.16
C GLU A 40 -44.18 -12.18 25.15
N ALA A 41 -45.48 -11.85 25.30
CA ALA A 41 -46.56 -12.86 25.36
C ALA A 41 -46.71 -13.74 24.11
N VAL A 42 -46.14 -13.32 22.98
CA VAL A 42 -46.15 -14.06 21.73
C VAL A 42 -44.91 -14.92 21.50
N VAL A 43 -43.86 -14.74 22.30
CA VAL A 43 -42.62 -15.52 22.19
C VAL A 43 -42.84 -16.95 22.65
N ARG A 44 -42.37 -17.91 21.85
CA ARG A 44 -42.52 -19.36 22.12
C ARG A 44 -41.19 -20.04 22.44
N SER A 45 -40.11 -19.55 21.85
CA SER A 45 -38.77 -20.10 22.08
C SER A 45 -37.73 -19.01 21.97
N PHE A 46 -36.62 -19.14 22.65
CA PHE A 46 -35.53 -18.19 22.72
C PHE A 46 -34.18 -18.89 22.68
N ILE A 47 -33.23 -18.31 21.96
CA ILE A 47 -31.80 -18.67 22.02
C ILE A 47 -30.95 -17.41 22.13
N GLY A 48 -29.80 -17.53 22.81
CA GLY A 48 -28.86 -16.43 22.92
C GLY A 48 -27.43 -16.91 23.16
N CYS A 49 -26.47 -16.24 22.51
CA CYS A 49 -25.05 -16.52 22.63
C CYS A 49 -24.29 -15.27 23.07
N PRO A 50 -23.36 -15.37 24.02
CA PRO A 50 -22.53 -14.23 24.41
C PRO A 50 -21.54 -13.87 23.30
N LEU A 51 -21.26 -12.58 23.14
CA LEU A 51 -20.16 -12.09 22.33
C LEU A 51 -18.93 -11.90 23.23
N PRO A 52 -17.77 -12.53 22.92
CA PRO A 52 -16.56 -12.42 23.73
C PRO A 52 -16.09 -10.98 23.97
N THR A 53 -16.26 -10.09 22.99
CA THR A 53 -15.94 -8.65 23.12
C THR A 53 -17.00 -7.84 23.87
N GLY A 54 -18.05 -8.47 24.37
CA GLY A 54 -19.15 -7.85 25.11
C GLY A 54 -20.44 -7.75 24.30
N GLY A 55 -21.54 -8.01 24.95
CA GLY A 55 -22.87 -8.11 24.36
C GLY A 55 -23.35 -9.54 24.22
N ALA A 56 -24.55 -9.72 23.67
CA ALA A 56 -25.14 -11.00 23.32
C ALA A 56 -25.85 -10.93 21.97
N LEU A 57 -25.79 -12.02 21.20
CA LEU A 57 -26.60 -12.23 20.03
C LEU A 57 -27.78 -13.12 20.44
N CYS A 58 -29.01 -12.61 20.29
CA CYS A 58 -30.21 -13.32 20.69
C CYS A 58 -31.18 -13.44 19.52
N ALA A 59 -31.95 -14.51 19.50
CA ALA A 59 -33.06 -14.71 18.60
C ALA A 59 -34.25 -15.32 19.37
N ASP A 60 -35.43 -14.91 19.01
CA ASP A 60 -36.70 -15.47 19.52
C ASP A 60 -37.63 -15.79 18.37
N THR A 61 -38.64 -16.61 18.65
CA THR A 61 -39.66 -16.98 17.67
C THR A 61 -41.05 -17.07 18.32
N SER A 62 -42.06 -16.59 17.60
CA SER A 62 -43.47 -16.75 17.91
C SER A 62 -44.10 -17.98 17.25
N ARG A 63 -43.34 -18.74 16.46
CA ARG A 63 -43.83 -19.92 15.76
C ARG A 63 -43.86 -21.13 16.68
N ASN A 64 -44.78 -22.10 16.42
CA ASN A 64 -44.85 -23.36 17.13
C ASN A 64 -43.71 -24.33 16.76
N HIS A 65 -42.57 -23.83 16.47
CA HIS A 65 -41.37 -24.60 16.17
C HIS A 65 -40.24 -24.13 17.09
N PRO A 66 -39.97 -24.88 18.17
CA PRO A 66 -38.95 -24.49 19.11
C PRO A 66 -37.57 -24.51 18.48
N PHE A 67 -36.68 -23.67 18.98
CA PHE A 67 -35.26 -23.73 18.61
C PHE A 67 -34.65 -25.04 19.13
N THR A 68 -33.73 -25.57 18.32
CA THR A 68 -32.99 -26.81 18.58
C THR A 68 -31.50 -26.52 18.86
N GLU A 69 -30.79 -27.54 19.33
CA GLU A 69 -29.31 -27.45 19.46
C GLU A 69 -28.60 -27.11 18.14
N LYS A 70 -29.18 -27.50 17.00
CA LYS A 70 -28.66 -27.14 15.69
C LYS A 70 -28.76 -25.64 15.44
N ASP A 71 -29.92 -25.03 15.79
CA ASP A 71 -30.12 -23.59 15.64
C ASP A 71 -29.23 -22.83 16.61
N HIS A 72 -29.03 -23.35 17.81
CA HIS A 72 -28.10 -22.82 18.79
C HIS A 72 -26.66 -22.81 18.26
N HIS A 73 -26.22 -23.91 17.64
CA HIS A 73 -24.88 -23.99 17.03
C HIS A 73 -24.70 -22.96 15.88
N ILE A 74 -25.73 -22.80 15.04
CA ILE A 74 -25.72 -21.78 13.97
C ILE A 74 -25.62 -20.36 14.58
N LEU A 75 -26.38 -20.05 15.62
CA LEU A 75 -26.34 -18.76 16.29
C LEU A 75 -24.95 -18.49 16.91
N GLN A 76 -24.34 -19.53 17.50
CA GLN A 76 -22.98 -19.43 18.04
C GLN A 76 -21.96 -19.09 16.94
N MET A 77 -22.02 -19.75 15.78
CA MET A 77 -21.16 -19.42 14.63
C MET A 77 -21.35 -17.97 14.16
N CYS A 78 -22.60 -17.48 14.13
CA CYS A 78 -22.89 -16.09 13.82
C CYS A 78 -22.32 -15.13 14.86
N ALA A 79 -22.43 -15.46 16.16
CA ALA A 79 -21.87 -14.68 17.25
C ALA A 79 -20.33 -14.58 17.13
N ASP A 80 -19.65 -15.69 16.86
CA ASP A 80 -18.19 -15.74 16.65
C ASP A 80 -17.75 -14.92 15.42
N MET A 81 -18.52 -14.97 14.35
CA MET A 81 -18.29 -14.17 13.15
C MET A 81 -18.45 -12.67 13.43
N ILE A 82 -19.53 -12.25 14.10
CA ILE A 82 -19.75 -10.86 14.51
C ILE A 82 -18.63 -10.38 15.41
N ASP A 83 -18.22 -11.22 16.37
CA ASP A 83 -17.12 -10.90 17.28
C ASP A 83 -15.79 -10.74 16.55
N SER A 84 -15.51 -11.60 15.58
CA SER A 84 -14.31 -11.49 14.72
C SER A 84 -14.30 -10.20 13.92
N ILE A 85 -15.44 -9.78 13.37
CA ILE A 85 -15.59 -8.50 12.65
C ILE A 85 -15.41 -7.31 13.61
N ARG A 86 -16.00 -7.39 14.82
CA ARG A 86 -15.83 -6.35 15.85
C ARG A 86 -14.39 -6.23 16.32
N ARG A 87 -13.67 -7.36 16.49
CA ARG A 87 -12.23 -7.35 16.82
C ARG A 87 -11.40 -6.74 15.70
N ARG A 88 -11.70 -7.06 14.43
CA ARG A 88 -11.04 -6.43 13.28
C ARG A 88 -11.29 -4.93 13.26
N LYS A 89 -12.55 -4.49 13.40
CA LYS A 89 -12.90 -3.07 13.51
C LYS A 89 -12.34 -2.41 14.78
N GLY A 90 -12.26 -3.12 15.89
CA GLY A 90 -11.61 -2.64 17.11
C GLY A 90 -10.09 -2.55 16.95
N ALA A 91 -9.45 -3.49 16.23
CA ALA A 91 -8.06 -3.40 15.82
C ALA A 91 -7.85 -2.27 14.80
N GLU A 92 -8.78 -2.09 13.87
CA GLU A 92 -8.80 -0.94 12.96
C GLU A 92 -9.04 0.39 13.70
N ALA A 93 -9.81 0.42 14.79
CA ALA A 93 -10.02 1.62 15.60
C ALA A 93 -8.84 1.92 16.54
N ILE A 94 -8.08 0.92 16.98
CA ILE A 94 -6.78 1.10 17.64
C ILE A 94 -5.72 1.46 16.62
N VAL A 95 -5.81 0.95 15.38
CA VAL A 95 -5.03 1.34 14.20
C VAL A 95 -5.50 2.70 13.65
N SER A 96 -6.66 3.24 14.00
CA SER A 96 -7.09 4.59 13.60
C SER A 96 -6.41 5.72 14.40
N GLU A 97 -5.64 5.41 15.44
CA GLU A 97 -4.65 6.33 16.01
C GLU A 97 -3.29 6.23 15.31
N ILE A 98 -3.03 5.16 14.55
CA ILE A 98 -1.95 5.12 13.57
C ILE A 98 -2.54 5.70 12.28
N PRO A 99 -2.10 6.90 11.83
CA PRO A 99 -2.64 7.53 10.62
C PRO A 99 -2.73 6.51 9.50
N GLY A 100 -3.72 6.64 8.60
CA GLY A 100 -4.07 5.67 7.56
C GLY A 100 -2.94 5.17 6.64
N TYR A 101 -1.69 5.26 7.09
CA TYR A 101 -0.47 4.86 6.39
C TYR A 101 -0.46 3.39 5.98
N TYR A 102 -0.99 2.48 6.82
CA TYR A 102 -1.06 1.06 6.46
C TYR A 102 -2.05 0.79 5.32
N LEU A 103 -3.18 1.52 5.31
CA LEU A 103 -4.12 1.44 4.21
C LEU A 103 -3.50 1.97 2.92
N GLN A 104 -2.79 3.08 3.01
CA GLN A 104 -2.09 3.68 1.88
C GLN A 104 -0.92 2.82 1.38
N LEU A 105 -0.20 2.12 2.25
CA LEU A 105 0.81 1.13 1.83
C LEU A 105 0.18 0.00 1.02
N GLY A 106 -0.98 -0.51 1.43
CA GLY A 106 -1.74 -1.51 0.66
C GLY A 106 -2.12 -0.99 -0.73
N ILE A 107 -2.59 0.27 -0.82
CA ILE A 107 -2.89 0.92 -2.10
C ILE A 107 -1.62 1.02 -2.97
N ILE A 108 -0.50 1.47 -2.39
CA ILE A 108 0.80 1.59 -3.09
C ILE A 108 1.28 0.23 -3.60
N GLU A 109 1.13 -0.83 -2.81
CA GLU A 109 1.48 -2.18 -3.21
C GLU A 109 0.65 -2.66 -4.40
N ASP A 110 -0.64 -2.36 -4.41
CA ASP A 110 -1.57 -2.72 -5.49
C ASP A 110 -1.32 -1.97 -6.80
N LEU A 111 -0.72 -0.78 -6.76
CA LEU A 111 -0.44 0.02 -7.97
C LEU A 111 0.36 -0.77 -9.02
N ARG A 112 1.31 -1.61 -8.61
CA ARG A 112 2.15 -2.42 -9.51
C ARG A 112 1.34 -3.42 -10.34
N PHE A 113 0.20 -3.86 -9.85
CA PHE A 113 -0.70 -4.78 -10.57
C PHE A 113 -1.69 -4.04 -11.47
N ARG A 114 -2.04 -2.80 -11.10
CA ARG A 114 -3.01 -1.97 -11.84
C ARG A 114 -2.39 -1.28 -13.04
N PHE A 115 -1.14 -0.82 -12.92
CA PHE A 115 -0.50 0.01 -13.95
C PHE A 115 0.74 -0.67 -14.53
N ARG A 116 0.69 -0.94 -15.85
CA ARG A 116 1.83 -1.53 -16.59
C ARG A 116 2.86 -0.48 -17.03
N GLN A 117 2.42 0.74 -17.26
CA GLN A 117 3.29 1.85 -17.68
C GLN A 117 3.87 2.50 -16.43
N TRP A 118 5.20 2.57 -16.36
CA TRP A 118 5.92 3.05 -15.19
C TRP A 118 5.61 4.52 -14.86
N GLN A 119 5.39 5.37 -15.89
CA GLN A 119 5.04 6.78 -15.71
C GLN A 119 3.69 6.92 -14.98
N VAL A 120 2.69 6.12 -15.38
CA VAL A 120 1.37 6.10 -14.74
C VAL A 120 1.47 5.57 -13.31
N TYR A 121 2.28 4.54 -13.10
CA TYR A 121 2.56 4.02 -11.77
C TYR A 121 3.16 5.10 -10.86
N ILE A 122 4.24 5.80 -11.31
CA ILE A 122 4.89 6.87 -10.53
C ILE A 122 3.92 8.00 -10.21
N LYS A 123 3.10 8.43 -11.16
CA LYS A 123 2.10 9.49 -10.95
C LYS A 123 1.13 9.12 -9.83
N ASN A 124 0.58 7.89 -9.86
CA ASN A 124 -0.35 7.43 -8.83
C ASN A 124 0.33 7.18 -7.49
N PHE A 125 1.60 6.72 -7.50
CA PHE A 125 2.42 6.61 -6.30
C PHE A 125 2.58 7.97 -5.61
N LEU A 126 2.95 9.02 -6.35
CA LEU A 126 3.11 10.37 -5.81
C LEU A 126 1.78 10.93 -5.25
N LEU A 127 0.65 10.65 -5.92
CA LEU A 127 -0.67 11.06 -5.42
C LEU A 127 -1.00 10.36 -4.10
N ALA A 128 -0.77 9.03 -4.00
CA ALA A 128 -1.02 8.28 -2.78
C ALA A 128 -0.12 8.73 -1.62
N VAL A 129 1.17 9.03 -1.89
CA VAL A 129 2.09 9.56 -0.89
C VAL A 129 1.66 10.95 -0.42
N ALA A 130 1.28 11.84 -1.35
CA ALA A 130 0.81 13.19 -1.02
C ALA A 130 -0.46 13.15 -0.16
N GLU A 131 -1.42 12.29 -0.50
CA GLU A 131 -2.65 12.11 0.25
C GLU A 131 -2.39 11.58 1.67
N ALA A 132 -1.53 10.56 1.79
CA ALA A 132 -1.19 9.96 3.08
C ALA A 132 -0.46 10.92 4.02
N THR A 133 0.47 11.71 3.47
CA THR A 133 1.37 12.56 4.27
C THR A 133 0.89 13.99 4.43
N GLY A 134 -0.09 14.43 3.62
CA GLY A 134 -0.57 15.81 3.61
C GLY A 134 0.40 16.81 2.97
N PHE A 135 1.47 16.37 2.31
CA PHE A 135 2.40 17.27 1.63
C PHE A 135 1.79 17.86 0.35
N ASP A 136 1.96 19.18 0.16
CA ASP A 136 1.40 19.92 -0.98
C ASP A 136 2.03 19.52 -2.32
N TYR A 137 3.31 19.21 -2.28
CA TYR A 137 4.13 18.92 -3.43
C TYR A 137 4.87 17.60 -3.23
N CYS A 138 4.78 16.73 -4.23
CA CYS A 138 5.54 15.50 -4.31
C CYS A 138 6.05 15.30 -5.73
N SER A 139 7.32 14.95 -5.87
CA SER A 139 7.93 14.68 -7.17
C SER A 139 8.88 13.49 -7.13
N PHE A 140 9.09 12.91 -8.30
CA PHE A 140 10.10 11.89 -8.54
C PHE A 140 11.13 12.41 -9.53
N ALA A 141 12.38 12.40 -9.11
CA ALA A 141 13.53 12.72 -9.93
C ALA A 141 14.32 11.45 -10.23
N SER A 142 14.83 11.30 -11.46
CA SER A 142 15.70 10.20 -11.89
C SER A 142 17.06 10.71 -12.37
N VAL A 143 18.08 9.83 -12.29
CA VAL A 143 19.41 10.13 -12.83
C VAL A 143 19.31 10.29 -14.34
N ASN A 144 19.82 11.42 -14.86
CA ASN A 144 20.03 11.64 -16.29
C ASN A 144 21.47 11.28 -16.69
N VAL A 145 22.45 12.01 -16.17
CA VAL A 145 23.86 11.67 -16.33
C VAL A 145 24.42 11.31 -14.95
N PRO A 146 24.93 10.06 -14.76
CA PRO A 146 25.43 9.62 -13.46
C PRO A 146 26.51 10.54 -12.90
N GLY A 147 26.30 11.03 -11.69
CA GLY A 147 27.21 11.94 -10.98
C GLY A 147 27.11 13.42 -11.39
N GLU A 148 26.38 13.78 -12.45
CA GLU A 148 26.30 15.14 -12.99
C GLU A 148 24.92 15.77 -12.87
N SER A 149 23.89 15.08 -13.40
CA SER A 149 22.56 15.65 -13.52
C SER A 149 21.44 14.63 -13.31
N TYR A 150 20.28 15.14 -12.93
CA TYR A 150 19.04 14.40 -12.80
C TYR A 150 17.91 15.14 -13.51
N CYS A 151 16.82 14.42 -13.79
CA CYS A 151 15.63 14.94 -14.43
C CYS A 151 14.42 14.71 -13.52
N ILE A 152 13.50 15.68 -13.46
CA ILE A 152 12.22 15.49 -12.79
C ILE A 152 11.25 14.84 -13.76
N GLU A 153 10.90 13.58 -13.47
CA GLU A 153 10.08 12.72 -14.34
C GLU A 153 8.59 12.88 -14.11
N SER A 154 8.20 13.17 -12.85
CA SER A 154 6.80 13.24 -12.48
C SER A 154 6.59 14.08 -11.22
N GLU A 155 5.43 14.73 -11.16
CA GLU A 155 4.98 15.53 -10.03
C GLU A 155 3.52 15.20 -9.71
N ASN A 156 3.10 15.27 -8.43
CA ASN A 156 1.68 15.14 -8.07
C ASN A 156 0.85 16.31 -8.62
N ARG A 157 1.45 17.51 -8.61
CA ARG A 157 0.89 18.73 -9.20
C ARG A 157 1.96 19.34 -10.12
N PRO A 158 1.68 19.54 -11.41
CA PRO A 158 2.65 20.08 -12.36
C PRO A 158 3.08 21.51 -11.94
N ARG A 159 4.35 21.70 -11.68
CA ARG A 159 4.96 23.00 -11.36
C ARG A 159 6.24 23.24 -12.17
N LEU A 160 7.07 22.23 -12.28
CA LEU A 160 8.34 22.28 -13.00
C LEU A 160 8.25 21.58 -14.38
N VAL A 161 7.56 20.46 -14.43
CA VAL A 161 7.33 19.74 -15.68
C VAL A 161 6.17 20.41 -16.41
N GLN A 162 6.47 21.45 -17.17
CA GLN A 162 5.50 22.09 -18.07
C GLN A 162 5.66 21.49 -19.45
N SER A 163 4.55 20.90 -19.96
CA SER A 163 4.34 20.47 -21.36
C SER A 163 5.60 19.97 -22.11
N ASN A 164 5.89 18.69 -21.95
CA ASN A 164 6.82 17.88 -22.77
C ASN A 164 8.32 18.19 -22.70
N GLU A 165 8.78 19.16 -21.96
CA GLU A 165 10.22 19.38 -21.78
C GLU A 165 10.69 18.82 -20.42
N PRO A 166 11.70 17.92 -20.43
CA PRO A 166 12.28 17.42 -19.19
C PRO A 166 12.99 18.55 -18.43
N PHE A 167 12.73 18.64 -17.14
CA PHE A 167 13.37 19.63 -16.28
C PHE A 167 14.65 19.06 -15.67
N PHE A 168 15.80 19.41 -16.25
CA PHE A 168 17.12 18.94 -15.81
C PHE A 168 17.70 19.82 -14.70
N GLN A 169 18.35 19.16 -13.75
CA GLN A 169 19.04 19.82 -12.63
C GLN A 169 20.43 19.21 -12.40
N SER A 170 21.36 20.03 -11.93
CA SER A 170 22.68 19.54 -11.51
C SER A 170 22.62 18.85 -10.16
N MET A 171 23.33 17.73 -10.03
CA MET A 171 23.49 17.04 -8.74
C MET A 171 24.28 17.87 -7.72
N ALA A 172 24.99 18.93 -8.13
CA ALA A 172 25.70 19.81 -7.21
C ALA A 172 24.75 20.66 -6.35
N ASN A 173 23.51 20.88 -6.83
CA ASN A 173 22.59 21.87 -6.25
C ASN A 173 21.43 21.21 -5.53
N GLY A 174 20.92 21.88 -4.48
CA GLY A 174 19.72 21.51 -3.76
C GLY A 174 19.81 20.23 -2.93
N LEU A 175 18.75 19.99 -2.15
CA LEU A 175 18.66 18.79 -1.30
C LEU A 175 18.55 17.51 -2.10
N ALA A 176 17.81 17.51 -3.21
CA ALA A 176 17.70 16.35 -4.09
C ALA A 176 19.07 15.94 -4.64
N GLY A 177 19.88 16.90 -5.11
CA GLY A 177 21.25 16.64 -5.55
C GLY A 177 22.14 16.07 -4.46
N TRP A 178 21.99 16.56 -3.23
CA TRP A 178 22.71 16.02 -2.09
C TRP A 178 22.34 14.55 -1.82
N VAL A 179 21.03 14.21 -1.87
CA VAL A 179 20.54 12.84 -1.68
C VAL A 179 21.03 11.91 -2.78
N PHE A 180 21.08 12.36 -4.03
CA PHE A 180 21.67 11.57 -5.12
C PHE A 180 23.13 11.20 -4.86
N ARG A 181 23.94 12.15 -4.35
CA ARG A 181 25.36 11.91 -4.09
C ARG A 181 25.63 11.05 -2.87
N ASN A 182 24.82 11.23 -1.80
CA ASN A 182 25.08 10.61 -0.50
C ASN A 182 24.24 9.35 -0.24
N GLY A 183 23.15 9.15 -0.95
CA GLY A 183 22.25 8.00 -0.76
C GLY A 183 21.54 7.98 0.60
N GLN A 184 21.48 9.11 1.29
CA GLN A 184 20.87 9.24 2.61
C GLN A 184 19.62 10.12 2.55
N PRO A 185 18.55 9.78 3.30
CA PRO A 185 17.37 10.62 3.35
C PRO A 185 17.66 11.94 4.09
N VAL A 186 16.97 12.98 3.66
CA VAL A 186 16.98 14.30 4.32
C VAL A 186 15.57 14.66 4.72
N VAL A 187 15.41 15.12 5.97
CA VAL A 187 14.17 15.68 6.50
C VAL A 187 14.51 17.01 7.12
N GLN A 188 13.89 18.07 6.67
CA GLN A 188 14.02 19.41 7.25
C GLN A 188 12.63 20.00 7.47
N THR A 189 12.38 20.41 8.69
CA THR A 189 11.17 21.12 9.12
C THR A 189 11.62 22.49 9.56
N GLY A 190 11.00 23.54 9.02
CA GLY A 190 11.49 24.94 9.10
C GLY A 190 11.53 25.59 10.48
N GLU A 191 11.87 24.85 11.54
CA GLU A 191 12.09 25.39 12.88
C GLU A 191 13.26 26.39 12.94
N ASP A 192 14.23 26.27 12.02
CA ASP A 192 15.44 27.12 11.95
C ASP A 192 15.33 28.28 10.94
N GLY A 193 14.17 28.55 10.37
CA GLY A 193 13.91 29.73 9.51
C GLY A 193 14.56 29.73 8.14
N ARG A 194 15.33 28.71 7.75
CA ARG A 194 15.90 28.55 6.41
C ARG A 194 15.80 27.09 5.97
N VAL A 195 14.87 26.81 5.08
CA VAL A 195 14.83 25.52 4.40
C VAL A 195 15.67 25.66 3.11
N PRO A 196 16.72 24.84 2.92
CA PRO A 196 17.48 24.83 1.68
C PRO A 196 16.57 24.51 0.50
N THR A 197 16.91 25.08 -0.66
CA THR A 197 16.13 24.87 -1.87
C THR A 197 16.11 23.39 -2.26
N LEU A 198 14.93 22.91 -2.63
CA LEU A 198 14.73 21.49 -2.96
C LEU A 198 15.56 21.08 -4.19
N PHE A 199 15.60 21.94 -5.24
CA PHE A 199 16.27 21.68 -6.51
C PHE A 199 17.26 22.80 -6.93
N GLY A 200 17.87 23.47 -6.00
CA GLY A 200 18.68 24.66 -6.32
C GLY A 200 17.80 25.89 -6.59
N ASN A 201 18.31 26.88 -7.30
CA ASN A 201 17.59 28.12 -7.60
C ASN A 201 16.54 27.87 -8.70
N SER A 202 15.36 27.47 -8.32
CA SER A 202 14.24 27.20 -9.21
C SER A 202 13.17 28.25 -8.96
N GLU A 203 13.10 29.27 -9.82
CA GLU A 203 12.16 30.41 -9.70
C GLU A 203 10.67 29.99 -9.72
N ASN A 204 10.39 28.77 -10.17
CA ASN A 204 9.02 28.27 -10.35
C ASN A 204 8.49 27.44 -9.18
N LEU A 205 9.29 27.20 -8.14
CA LEU A 205 8.84 26.49 -6.95
C LEU A 205 8.52 27.49 -5.83
N PRO A 206 7.44 27.26 -5.06
CA PRO A 206 7.20 28.00 -3.86
C PRO A 206 8.30 27.72 -2.83
N GLU A 207 8.50 28.66 -1.92
CA GLU A 207 9.29 28.40 -0.73
C GLU A 207 8.57 27.35 0.12
N PHE A 208 9.28 26.27 0.45
CA PHE A 208 8.78 25.22 1.32
C PHE A 208 9.28 25.45 2.74
N SER A 209 8.37 25.34 3.71
CA SER A 209 8.71 25.36 5.14
C SER A 209 9.10 23.98 5.69
N ALA A 210 8.66 22.91 5.04
CA ALA A 210 9.07 21.55 5.35
C ALA A 210 9.41 20.79 4.07
N VAL A 211 10.51 20.04 4.09
CA VAL A 211 10.95 19.22 2.94
C VAL A 211 11.44 17.86 3.39
N ILE A 212 11.18 16.86 2.56
CA ILE A 212 11.68 15.50 2.70
C ILE A 212 12.22 15.05 1.36
N CYS A 213 13.44 14.51 1.36
CA CYS A 213 14.04 13.85 0.20
C CYS A 213 14.43 12.42 0.56
N MET A 214 13.90 11.44 -0.16
CA MET A 214 14.13 10.03 0.07
C MET A 214 14.82 9.37 -1.13
N PRO A 215 15.95 8.66 -0.93
CA PRO A 215 16.65 7.97 -2.03
C PRO A 215 15.87 6.75 -2.50
N VAL A 216 15.73 6.60 -3.81
CA VAL A 216 15.21 5.41 -4.48
C VAL A 216 16.40 4.59 -5.00
N MET A 217 16.58 3.43 -4.38
CA MET A 217 17.72 2.56 -4.63
C MET A 217 17.40 1.55 -5.73
N VAL A 218 18.24 1.44 -6.75
CA VAL A 218 18.20 0.41 -7.79
C VAL A 218 19.61 -0.10 -8.00
N ASN A 219 19.79 -1.41 -7.92
CA ASN A 219 21.11 -2.04 -8.05
C ASN A 219 22.17 -1.41 -7.12
N LYS A 220 21.82 -1.22 -5.84
CA LYS A 220 22.65 -0.65 -4.77
C LYS A 220 23.13 0.80 -5.01
N SER A 221 22.55 1.48 -5.99
CA SER A 221 22.85 2.88 -6.31
C SER A 221 21.60 3.74 -6.23
N THR A 222 21.75 5.00 -5.82
CA THR A 222 20.64 5.97 -5.85
C THR A 222 20.35 6.32 -7.32
N ARG A 223 19.26 5.81 -7.85
CA ARG A 223 18.81 6.04 -9.22
C ARG A 223 17.65 7.01 -9.33
N GLY A 224 17.03 7.31 -8.21
CA GLY A 224 15.98 8.29 -8.10
C GLY A 224 15.91 8.91 -6.71
N VAL A 225 15.16 9.99 -6.60
CA VAL A 225 14.84 10.66 -5.34
C VAL A 225 13.36 11.03 -5.36
N ILE A 226 12.66 10.68 -4.29
CA ILE A 226 11.32 11.21 -4.00
C ILE A 226 11.50 12.47 -3.17
N CYS A 227 10.93 13.56 -3.65
CA CYS A 227 10.97 14.86 -2.98
C CYS A 227 9.57 15.27 -2.56
N LEU A 228 9.40 15.68 -1.30
CA LEU A 228 8.17 16.23 -0.75
C LEU A 228 8.43 17.64 -0.26
N GLY A 229 7.49 18.55 -0.46
CA GLY A 229 7.53 19.92 0.02
C GLY A 229 6.18 20.37 0.56
N HIS A 230 6.18 21.09 1.68
CA HIS A 230 4.98 21.71 2.25
C HIS A 230 5.25 23.21 2.49
N SER A 231 4.30 24.06 2.09
CA SER A 231 4.42 25.53 2.17
C SER A 231 4.33 26.07 3.60
N GLN A 232 3.75 25.30 4.52
CA GLN A 232 3.67 25.64 5.94
C GLN A 232 4.51 24.67 6.78
N PRO A 233 4.86 25.02 8.03
CA PRO A 233 5.47 24.08 8.96
C PRO A 233 4.64 22.81 9.06
N HIS A 234 5.25 21.67 8.83
CA HIS A 234 4.57 20.37 8.81
C HIS A 234 5.34 19.38 9.66
N ALA A 235 4.68 18.81 10.67
CA ALA A 235 5.30 17.89 11.59
C ALA A 235 5.59 16.55 10.87
N VAL A 236 6.80 16.05 11.02
CA VAL A 236 7.26 14.78 10.45
C VAL A 236 7.63 13.86 11.61
N ASP A 237 6.66 13.08 12.07
CA ASP A 237 6.84 12.11 13.14
C ASP A 237 7.55 10.82 12.65
N GLU A 238 7.91 9.95 13.57
CA GLU A 238 8.59 8.69 13.24
C GLU A 238 7.66 7.71 12.49
N THR A 239 6.36 7.81 12.67
CA THR A 239 5.38 6.98 11.98
C THR A 239 5.33 7.34 10.50
N MET A 240 5.29 8.65 10.18
CA MET A 240 5.37 9.16 8.81
C MET A 240 6.71 8.78 8.15
N ARG A 241 7.82 8.92 8.88
CA ARG A 241 9.15 8.51 8.38
C ARG A 241 9.20 7.03 8.04
N THR A 242 8.60 6.19 8.89
CA THR A 242 8.51 4.75 8.67
C THR A 242 7.64 4.42 7.47
N PHE A 243 6.47 5.05 7.33
CA PHE A 243 5.62 4.96 6.16
C PHE A 243 6.38 5.32 4.87
N LEU A 244 7.03 6.49 4.83
CA LEU A 244 7.80 6.94 3.66
C LEU A 244 8.93 5.97 3.30
N ARG A 245 9.64 5.44 4.29
CA ARG A 245 10.70 4.44 4.07
C ARG A 245 10.15 3.17 3.42
N GLN A 246 9.00 2.68 3.88
CA GLN A 246 8.33 1.50 3.32
C GLN A 246 7.77 1.78 1.91
N ALA A 247 7.07 2.91 1.73
CA ALA A 247 6.54 3.31 0.43
C ALA A 247 7.65 3.43 -0.64
N VAL A 248 8.75 4.12 -0.31
CA VAL A 248 9.91 4.26 -1.21
C VAL A 248 10.61 2.92 -1.42
N GLY A 249 10.59 2.02 -0.43
CA GLY A 249 11.05 0.64 -0.58
C GLY A 249 10.25 -0.12 -1.64
N HIS A 250 8.92 -0.02 -1.65
CA HIS A 250 8.07 -0.62 -2.70
C HIS A 250 8.36 -0.03 -4.08
N LEU A 251 8.57 1.28 -4.18
CA LEU A 251 8.97 1.93 -5.42
C LEU A 251 10.34 1.44 -5.91
N SER A 252 11.33 1.34 -5.01
CA SER A 252 12.67 0.83 -5.33
C SER A 252 12.62 -0.58 -5.90
N LEU A 253 11.87 -1.48 -5.25
CA LEU A 253 11.67 -2.86 -5.73
C LEU A 253 10.96 -2.90 -7.10
N TYR A 254 9.97 -2.04 -7.32
CA TYR A 254 9.29 -1.95 -8.61
C TYR A 254 10.25 -1.53 -9.73
N LEU A 255 11.04 -0.47 -9.52
CA LEU A 255 12.00 0.02 -10.49
C LEU A 255 13.16 -0.95 -10.72
N GLU A 256 13.63 -1.64 -9.68
CA GLU A 256 14.63 -2.69 -9.78
C GLU A 256 14.14 -3.87 -10.62
N ASN A 257 12.90 -4.30 -10.43
CA ASN A 257 12.28 -5.31 -11.29
C ASN A 257 12.21 -4.88 -12.76
N LEU A 258 11.88 -3.63 -13.05
CA LEU A 258 11.90 -3.10 -14.41
C LEU A 258 13.31 -3.12 -14.99
N TYR A 259 14.30 -2.64 -14.26
CA TYR A 259 15.70 -2.65 -14.64
C TYR A 259 16.18 -4.08 -14.97
N LEU A 260 15.94 -5.03 -14.08
CA LEU A 260 16.33 -6.43 -14.28
C LEU A 260 15.68 -7.05 -15.51
N ARG A 261 14.38 -6.77 -15.76
CA ARG A 261 13.68 -7.25 -16.97
C ARG A 261 14.28 -6.69 -18.25
N VAL A 262 14.63 -5.41 -18.28
CA VAL A 262 15.30 -4.79 -19.44
C VAL A 262 16.66 -5.43 -19.64
N ARG A 263 17.45 -5.57 -18.58
CA ARG A 263 18.79 -6.16 -18.63
C ARG A 263 18.77 -7.61 -19.11
N MET A 264 17.79 -8.39 -18.65
CA MET A 264 17.62 -9.78 -19.06
C MET A 264 17.27 -9.88 -20.55
N ARG A 265 16.41 -8.99 -21.08
CA ARG A 265 16.11 -8.94 -22.53
C ARG A 265 17.34 -8.61 -23.35
N GLU A 266 18.13 -7.61 -22.95
CA GLU A 266 19.38 -7.25 -23.62
C GLU A 266 20.36 -8.42 -23.69
N LEU A 267 20.53 -9.16 -22.58
CA LEU A 267 21.39 -10.34 -22.53
C LEU A 267 20.88 -11.47 -23.42
N MET A 268 19.56 -11.72 -23.44
CA MET A 268 18.96 -12.72 -24.32
C MET A 268 19.14 -12.36 -25.79
N THR A 269 18.94 -11.09 -26.16
CA THR A 269 19.16 -10.62 -27.54
C THR A 269 20.63 -10.80 -27.94
N LYS A 270 21.59 -10.43 -27.09
CA LYS A 270 23.02 -10.63 -27.35
C LYS A 270 23.36 -12.12 -27.51
N ALA A 271 22.85 -12.97 -26.62
CA ALA A 271 23.08 -14.43 -26.70
C ALA A 271 22.51 -15.03 -27.99
N GLN A 272 21.38 -14.52 -28.48
CA GLN A 272 20.78 -14.95 -29.75
C GLN A 272 21.60 -14.56 -30.95
N VAL A 273 22.12 -13.33 -30.96
CA VAL A 273 23.05 -12.84 -32.01
C VAL A 273 24.33 -13.70 -32.06
N TYR A 274 24.88 -14.10 -30.92
CA TYR A 274 26.03 -15.01 -30.85
C TYR A 274 25.72 -16.43 -31.37
N ARG A 275 24.48 -16.90 -31.19
CA ARG A 275 24.05 -18.22 -31.63
C ARG A 275 23.73 -18.26 -33.11
N ASP A 276 23.19 -17.16 -33.66
CA ASP A 276 22.77 -17.04 -35.05
C ASP A 276 23.84 -16.31 -35.93
N GLY A 277 25.00 -15.94 -35.32
CA GLY A 277 26.16 -15.37 -36.04
C GLY A 277 26.75 -16.35 -37.08
N PRO A 278 27.43 -15.88 -38.13
CA PRO A 278 27.95 -16.72 -39.19
C PRO A 278 28.81 -17.83 -38.57
N ARG A 279 28.44 -19.07 -38.85
CA ARG A 279 29.25 -20.26 -38.51
C ARG A 279 30.59 -20.10 -39.22
N LEU A 280 31.59 -19.54 -38.55
CA LEU A 280 32.97 -19.57 -38.97
C LEU A 280 33.43 -21.02 -38.86
N HIS A 281 33.67 -21.60 -40.00
CA HIS A 281 34.13 -22.94 -40.32
C HIS A 281 33.03 -24.02 -40.43
N ASP A 282 32.67 -24.23 -41.69
CA ASP A 282 32.31 -25.55 -42.18
C ASP A 282 33.63 -26.31 -42.44
N PRO A 283 33.99 -27.35 -41.65
CA PRO A 283 35.22 -28.12 -41.89
C PRO A 283 35.14 -29.01 -43.13
N ASP A 284 34.00 -29.05 -43.84
CA ASP A 284 33.75 -29.85 -45.02
C ASP A 284 33.74 -29.03 -46.32
N ALA A 285 34.12 -27.76 -46.28
CA ALA A 285 34.39 -27.03 -47.52
C ALA A 285 35.63 -27.61 -48.20
N SER A 286 35.37 -28.45 -49.20
CA SER A 286 36.35 -29.12 -50.09
C SER A 286 37.45 -28.12 -50.59
N PRO A 287 38.75 -28.54 -50.56
CA PRO A 287 39.82 -27.69 -50.98
C PRO A 287 39.74 -27.36 -52.46
N TYR A 288 39.93 -26.09 -52.74
CA TYR A 288 40.13 -25.45 -54.02
C TYR A 288 40.75 -26.35 -55.09
N GLN A 289 40.00 -26.66 -56.17
CA GLN A 289 40.58 -27.18 -57.46
C GLN A 289 41.10 -25.98 -58.32
N PRO A 290 42.36 -26.00 -58.67
CA PRO A 290 42.90 -24.97 -59.63
C PRO A 290 42.37 -25.17 -61.03
N PRO A 291 42.20 -24.13 -61.84
CA PRO A 291 41.73 -24.21 -63.22
C PRO A 291 42.71 -24.98 -64.09
N HIS A 292 42.19 -25.89 -64.92
CA HIS A 292 42.94 -26.58 -65.95
C HIS A 292 43.40 -25.57 -66.97
N THR A 293 44.73 -25.47 -67.17
CA THR A 293 45.36 -24.82 -68.30
C THR A 293 45.04 -25.59 -69.58
N GLU A 294 44.24 -25.02 -70.44
CA GLU A 294 44.11 -25.45 -71.82
C GLU A 294 45.45 -25.14 -72.52
N GLN A 295 46.11 -26.21 -72.99
CA GLN A 295 47.18 -26.08 -73.96
C GLN A 295 46.55 -25.92 -75.36
N GLU A 296 46.87 -24.81 -75.99
CA GLU A 296 46.69 -24.63 -77.42
C GLU A 296 47.65 -25.60 -78.18
N ASP A 297 47.08 -26.22 -79.21
CA ASP A 297 47.73 -26.55 -80.49
C ASP A 297 46.76 -26.19 -81.62
#